data_7c25763c3f471b4020e4442bb1dbbd29
#
_entry.id   7c25763c3f471b4020e4442bb1dbbd29
#
_cell.length_a   1.000
_cell.length_b   1.000
_cell.length_c   1.000
_cell.angle_alpha   90.00
_cell.angle_beta   90.00
_cell.angle_gamma   90.00
#
_symmetry.space_group_name_H-M   'P 1'
#
loop_
_entity.id
_entity.type
_entity.pdbx_description
1 polymer ?
#
loop_
_entity_poly.entity_id
_entity_poly.type
_entity_poly.pdbx_seq_one_letter_code
_entity_poly.pdbx_strand_id
1 'polypeptide(L)'
;MDKSYKIITDQAGVVELASYIKNGNIIAYDIETTSINPRTGMIIGFSVSANLNEGYYFPTRIWDPEQQALIDSSISGKSCDDIAKQLISMLKGKKLIMHNGSFDIRFTKNFYGIDLREDLYCDTMLLRHTLKEDGPFGLKDIAIELQAELGINAEKEANEEQILMKENIKKNGGSVSKENYEIFKADMQLLGQYAAADTDLTLRVMTHYLPILK
;
A
#
# COMPACT_ATOMS: atom_id res chain seq x y z
N MET A 1 7.19 -8.53 18.33
CA MET A 1 5.70 -8.51 18.30
C MET A 1 5.28 -9.13 16.99
N ASP A 2 4.23 -9.97 17.02
CA ASP A 2 3.73 -10.60 15.81
C ASP A 2 3.08 -9.55 14.91
N LYS A 3 3.31 -9.68 13.61
CA LYS A 3 2.69 -8.80 12.60
C LYS A 3 1.22 -9.19 12.40
N SER A 4 0.34 -8.20 12.29
CA SER A 4 -1.10 -8.37 12.06
C SER A 4 -1.53 -7.61 10.81
N TYR A 5 -1.45 -8.29 9.67
CA TYR A 5 -1.90 -7.74 8.39
C TYR A 5 -3.22 -8.38 7.99
N LYS A 6 -4.24 -7.53 7.79
CA LYS A 6 -5.62 -7.97 7.53
C LYS A 6 -6.07 -7.56 6.12
N ILE A 7 -6.68 -8.50 5.44
CA ILE A 7 -7.29 -8.29 4.13
C ILE A 7 -8.81 -8.26 4.33
N ILE A 8 -9.42 -7.17 3.91
CA ILE A 8 -10.84 -6.89 4.17
C ILE A 8 -11.69 -7.45 3.03
N THR A 9 -12.48 -8.45 3.33
CA THR A 9 -13.30 -9.16 2.34
C THR A 9 -14.79 -9.25 2.71
N ASP A 10 -15.17 -8.72 3.89
CA ASP A 10 -16.54 -8.76 4.37
C ASP A 10 -16.98 -7.47 5.08
N GLN A 11 -18.25 -7.38 5.40
CA GLN A 11 -18.84 -6.19 6.03
C GLN A 11 -18.29 -5.92 7.44
N ALA A 12 -17.94 -6.95 8.20
CA ALA A 12 -17.38 -6.79 9.54
C ALA A 12 -16.00 -6.15 9.45
N GLY A 13 -15.17 -6.61 8.50
CA GLY A 13 -13.86 -6.01 8.20
C GLY A 13 -13.96 -4.56 7.72
N VAL A 14 -14.98 -4.21 6.90
CA VAL A 14 -15.22 -2.81 6.49
C VAL A 14 -15.49 -1.93 7.70
N VAL A 15 -16.31 -2.38 8.66
CA VAL A 15 -16.60 -1.62 9.88
C VAL A 15 -15.34 -1.49 10.74
N GLU A 16 -14.56 -2.56 10.86
CA GLU A 16 -13.28 -2.55 11.59
C GLU A 16 -12.31 -1.54 10.95
N LEU A 17 -12.10 -1.59 9.63
CA LEU A 17 -11.21 -0.68 8.90
C LEU A 17 -11.68 0.77 9.02
N ALA A 18 -12.99 1.03 8.91
CA ALA A 18 -13.54 2.37 9.11
C ALA A 18 -13.25 2.91 10.51
N SER A 19 -13.41 2.07 11.53
CA SER A 19 -13.07 2.41 12.93
C SER A 19 -11.57 2.67 13.10
N TYR A 20 -10.73 1.84 12.49
CA TYR A 20 -9.26 1.97 12.50
C TYR A 20 -8.83 3.31 11.88
N ILE A 21 -9.33 3.65 10.69
CA ILE A 21 -9.06 4.94 10.03
C ILE A 21 -9.56 6.09 10.88
N LYS A 22 -10.79 6.00 11.43
CA LYS A 22 -11.37 7.06 12.25
C LYS A 22 -10.50 7.40 13.46
N ASN A 23 -9.95 6.39 14.13
CA ASN A 23 -9.17 6.53 15.36
C ASN A 23 -7.72 6.93 15.11
N GLY A 24 -7.17 6.63 13.92
CA GLY A 24 -5.82 7.02 13.55
C GLY A 24 -5.70 8.53 13.31
N ASN A 25 -4.66 9.16 13.84
CA ASN A 25 -4.32 10.56 13.56
C ASN A 25 -3.20 10.68 12.53
N ILE A 26 -2.26 9.75 12.57
CA ILE A 26 -1.15 9.59 11.62
C ILE A 26 -1.38 8.25 10.94
N ILE A 27 -1.47 8.22 9.61
CA ILE A 27 -1.83 7.02 8.85
C ILE A 27 -0.92 6.92 7.64
N ALA A 28 -0.19 5.82 7.52
CA ALA A 28 0.46 5.46 6.27
C ALA A 28 -0.61 4.99 5.28
N TYR A 29 -0.52 5.44 4.03
CA TYR A 29 -1.45 5.15 2.94
C TYR A 29 -0.69 4.81 1.67
N ASP A 30 -1.11 3.76 0.99
CA ASP A 30 -0.55 3.29 -0.27
C ASP A 30 -1.65 2.65 -1.12
N ILE A 31 -1.46 2.59 -2.44
CA ILE A 31 -2.40 2.00 -3.40
C ILE A 31 -1.72 0.98 -4.30
N GLU A 32 -2.48 -0.04 -4.67
CA GLU A 32 -2.08 -0.97 -5.73
C GLU A 32 -2.85 -0.66 -7.01
N THR A 33 -2.15 -0.71 -8.16
CA THR A 33 -2.70 -0.28 -9.44
C THR A 33 -2.38 -1.23 -10.58
N THR A 34 -3.14 -1.15 -11.67
CA THR A 34 -2.87 -1.92 -12.90
C THR A 34 -1.78 -1.31 -13.78
N SER A 35 -1.37 -0.07 -13.54
CA SER A 35 -0.42 0.66 -14.38
C SER A 35 0.19 1.82 -13.58
N ILE A 36 1.37 2.25 -13.99
CA ILE A 36 2.00 3.47 -13.44
C ILE A 36 1.39 4.77 -13.99
N ASN A 37 0.55 4.69 -15.02
CA ASN A 37 -0.08 5.85 -15.63
C ASN A 37 -1.47 6.11 -15.01
N PRO A 38 -1.66 7.19 -14.23
CA PRO A 38 -2.91 7.46 -13.53
C PRO A 38 -4.08 7.84 -14.45
N ARG A 39 -3.83 8.06 -15.76
CA ARG A 39 -4.90 8.34 -16.73
C ARG A 39 -5.54 7.08 -17.32
N THR A 40 -4.81 5.98 -17.32
CA THR A 40 -5.24 4.72 -17.95
C THR A 40 -5.26 3.55 -16.97
N GLY A 41 -4.56 3.67 -15.84
CA GLY A 41 -4.55 2.65 -14.79
C GLY A 41 -5.79 2.73 -13.91
N MET A 42 -6.09 1.59 -13.27
CA MET A 42 -7.14 1.46 -12.26
C MET A 42 -6.52 1.19 -10.90
N ILE A 43 -7.14 1.67 -9.83
CA ILE A 43 -6.82 1.24 -8.47
C ILE A 43 -7.47 -0.15 -8.27
N ILE A 44 -6.69 -1.11 -7.78
CA ILE A 44 -7.16 -2.47 -7.49
C ILE A 44 -7.31 -2.73 -6.00
N GLY A 45 -6.79 -1.83 -5.18
CA GLY A 45 -6.91 -1.83 -3.74
C GLY A 45 -6.09 -0.72 -3.11
N PHE A 46 -6.27 -0.53 -1.82
CA PHE A 46 -5.46 0.38 -1.01
C PHE A 46 -5.11 -0.24 0.33
N SER A 47 -4.02 0.21 0.91
CA SER A 47 -3.58 -0.21 2.24
C SER A 47 -3.40 0.98 3.18
N VAL A 48 -3.56 0.71 4.48
CA VAL A 48 -3.32 1.69 5.55
C VAL A 48 -2.68 1.04 6.76
N SER A 49 -1.82 1.81 7.44
CA SER A 49 -1.26 1.48 8.74
C SER A 49 -1.24 2.72 9.64
N ALA A 50 -1.72 2.59 10.87
CA ALA A 50 -1.67 3.65 11.90
C ALA A 50 -0.84 3.23 13.11
N ASN A 51 -0.51 1.95 13.24
CA ASN A 51 0.32 1.37 14.30
C ASN A 51 1.38 0.45 13.70
N LEU A 52 2.54 0.38 14.33
CA LEU A 52 3.60 -0.55 13.91
C LEU A 52 3.14 -2.00 14.10
N ASN A 53 3.52 -2.87 13.17
CA ASN A 53 3.11 -4.29 13.07
C ASN A 53 1.63 -4.50 12.73
N GLU A 54 0.91 -3.47 12.35
CA GLU A 54 -0.48 -3.57 11.89
C GLU A 54 -0.60 -2.99 10.48
N GLY A 55 -1.46 -3.58 9.67
CA GLY A 55 -1.77 -3.08 8.35
C GLY A 55 -3.08 -3.67 7.85
N TYR A 56 -3.79 -2.90 7.05
CA TYR A 56 -5.05 -3.31 6.43
C TYR A 56 -4.95 -3.11 4.93
N TYR A 57 -5.39 -4.09 4.18
CA TYR A 57 -5.57 -4.00 2.74
C TYR A 57 -7.04 -4.15 2.37
N PHE A 58 -7.55 -3.25 1.56
CA PHE A 58 -8.90 -3.29 1.02
C PHE A 58 -8.86 -3.50 -0.50
N PRO A 59 -9.15 -4.72 -1.01
CA PRO A 59 -9.19 -4.99 -2.44
C PRO A 59 -10.48 -4.43 -3.06
N THR A 60 -10.36 -3.75 -4.19
CA THR A 60 -11.50 -3.32 -4.99
C THR A 60 -11.70 -4.18 -6.24
N ARG A 61 -10.62 -4.83 -6.69
CA ARG A 61 -10.59 -5.77 -7.81
C ARG A 61 -9.69 -6.95 -7.50
N ILE A 62 -10.03 -8.08 -8.09
CA ILE A 62 -9.31 -9.33 -7.91
C ILE A 62 -9.04 -9.93 -9.28
N TRP A 63 -7.84 -10.44 -9.52
CA TRP A 63 -7.53 -11.19 -10.71
C TRP A 63 -8.17 -12.58 -10.66
N ASP A 64 -8.93 -12.90 -11.71
CA ASP A 64 -9.49 -14.23 -11.93
C ASP A 64 -8.63 -14.96 -12.99
N PRO A 65 -7.85 -15.97 -12.60
CA PRO A 65 -6.97 -16.68 -13.52
C PRO A 65 -7.75 -17.58 -14.50
N GLU A 66 -8.99 -17.97 -14.20
CA GLU A 66 -9.82 -18.77 -15.11
C GLU A 66 -10.39 -17.89 -16.22
N GLN A 67 -10.87 -16.71 -15.87
CA GLN A 67 -11.42 -15.75 -16.83
C GLN A 67 -10.34 -14.87 -17.48
N GLN A 68 -9.09 -14.91 -16.99
CA GLN A 68 -7.99 -14.02 -17.41
C GLN A 68 -8.41 -12.54 -17.37
N ALA A 69 -9.11 -12.15 -16.32
CA ALA A 69 -9.69 -10.82 -16.17
C ALA A 69 -9.63 -10.31 -14.74
N LEU A 70 -9.59 -8.98 -14.57
CA LEU A 70 -9.85 -8.34 -13.30
C LEU A 70 -11.35 -8.29 -13.05
N ILE A 71 -11.76 -8.81 -11.91
CA ILE A 71 -13.16 -8.84 -11.50
C ILE A 71 -13.39 -7.78 -10.42
N ASP A 72 -14.40 -6.94 -10.65
CA ASP A 72 -14.83 -5.96 -9.65
C ASP A 72 -15.39 -6.67 -8.42
N SER A 73 -14.90 -6.29 -7.25
CA SER A 73 -15.34 -6.87 -5.99
C SER A 73 -16.58 -6.17 -5.44
N SER A 74 -17.38 -6.93 -4.67
CA SER A 74 -18.52 -6.38 -3.95
C SER A 74 -18.66 -6.99 -2.57
N ILE A 75 -19.10 -6.20 -1.59
CA ILE A 75 -19.39 -6.62 -0.22
C ILE A 75 -20.84 -6.24 0.11
N SER A 76 -21.64 -7.21 0.51
CA SER A 76 -23.06 -7.01 0.86
C SER A 76 -23.85 -6.29 -0.24
N GLY A 77 -23.55 -6.59 -1.53
CA GLY A 77 -24.23 -6.01 -2.69
C GLY A 77 -23.80 -4.58 -3.05
N LYS A 78 -22.79 -4.02 -2.36
CA LYS A 78 -22.20 -2.72 -2.69
C LYS A 78 -20.89 -2.91 -3.42
N SER A 79 -20.62 -2.08 -4.42
CA SER A 79 -19.33 -2.04 -5.10
C SER A 79 -18.19 -1.73 -4.11
N CYS A 80 -17.10 -2.47 -4.17
CA CYS A 80 -15.91 -2.18 -3.36
C CYS A 80 -15.27 -0.84 -3.74
N ASP A 81 -15.44 -0.35 -4.99
CA ASP A 81 -15.00 1.01 -5.35
C ASP A 81 -15.77 2.10 -4.58
N ASP A 82 -17.09 1.94 -4.40
CA ASP A 82 -17.91 2.89 -3.63
C ASP A 82 -17.53 2.87 -2.15
N ILE A 83 -17.27 1.68 -1.60
CA ILE A 83 -16.82 1.51 -0.22
C ILE A 83 -15.40 2.12 -0.06
N ALA A 84 -14.48 1.82 -0.96
CA ALA A 84 -13.12 2.37 -0.97
C ALA A 84 -13.15 3.90 -1.01
N LYS A 85 -13.96 4.49 -1.89
CA LYS A 85 -14.13 5.94 -1.98
C LYS A 85 -14.60 6.55 -0.65
N GLN A 86 -15.52 5.90 0.06
CA GLN A 86 -15.95 6.35 1.38
C GLN A 86 -14.83 6.25 2.42
N LEU A 87 -14.12 5.10 2.48
CA LEU A 87 -13.02 4.87 3.41
C LEU A 87 -11.85 5.84 3.17
N ILE A 88 -11.45 6.03 1.91
CA ILE A 88 -10.39 6.96 1.52
C ILE A 88 -10.79 8.41 1.84
N SER A 89 -12.08 8.78 1.68
CA SER A 89 -12.56 10.10 2.08
C SER A 89 -12.38 10.38 3.58
N MET A 90 -12.39 9.36 4.43
CA MET A 90 -12.13 9.49 5.87
C MET A 90 -10.67 9.82 6.21
N LEU A 91 -9.75 9.68 5.26
CA LEU A 91 -8.34 10.06 5.40
C LEU A 91 -8.16 11.58 5.37
N LYS A 92 -9.12 12.34 4.86
CA LYS A 92 -9.05 13.79 4.84
C LYS A 92 -9.01 14.37 6.26
N GLY A 93 -8.12 15.34 6.45
CA GLY A 93 -7.85 15.93 7.77
C GLY A 93 -6.92 15.09 8.66
N LYS A 94 -6.42 13.95 8.19
CA LYS A 94 -5.41 13.13 8.87
C LYS A 94 -4.01 13.55 8.44
N LYS A 95 -2.99 13.16 9.21
CA LYS A 95 -1.59 13.28 8.83
C LYS A 95 -1.19 12.04 8.03
N LEU A 96 -1.15 12.14 6.72
CA LEU A 96 -0.83 11.01 5.86
C LEU A 96 0.68 10.87 5.67
N ILE A 97 1.14 9.64 5.77
CA ILE A 97 2.49 9.22 5.47
C ILE A 97 2.44 8.38 4.20
N MET A 98 3.27 8.69 3.24
CA MET A 98 3.35 7.96 1.98
C MET A 98 4.80 7.74 1.59
N HIS A 99 5.04 6.79 0.70
CA HIS A 99 6.33 6.61 0.05
C HIS A 99 6.20 6.91 -1.44
N ASN A 100 6.82 7.98 -1.95
CA ASN A 100 6.55 8.52 -3.28
C ASN A 100 5.08 8.96 -3.44
N GLY A 101 4.54 9.62 -2.44
CA GLY A 101 3.11 9.94 -2.31
C GLY A 101 2.51 10.76 -3.44
N SER A 102 3.35 11.37 -4.30
CA SER A 102 2.87 12.02 -5.51
C SER A 102 2.18 11.06 -6.48
N PHE A 103 2.54 9.77 -6.45
CA PHE A 103 1.91 8.70 -7.21
C PHE A 103 0.50 8.43 -6.68
N ASP A 104 0.39 8.10 -5.40
CA ASP A 104 -0.87 7.75 -4.73
C ASP A 104 -1.89 8.87 -4.80
N ILE A 105 -1.46 10.10 -4.53
CA ILE A 105 -2.31 11.29 -4.57
C ILE A 105 -2.88 11.52 -5.97
N ARG A 106 -2.06 11.39 -7.02
CA ARG A 106 -2.53 11.57 -8.40
C ARG A 106 -3.52 10.50 -8.82
N PHE A 107 -3.24 9.24 -8.50
CA PHE A 107 -4.16 8.14 -8.78
C PHE A 107 -5.47 8.31 -8.02
N THR A 108 -5.42 8.53 -6.72
CA THR A 108 -6.59 8.71 -5.85
C THR A 108 -7.48 9.87 -6.35
N LYS A 109 -6.84 10.99 -6.73
CA LYS A 109 -7.55 12.14 -7.29
C LYS A 109 -8.21 11.83 -8.63
N ASN A 110 -7.49 11.17 -9.55
CA ASN A 110 -8.01 10.88 -10.88
C ASN A 110 -9.11 9.82 -10.84
N PHE A 111 -8.96 8.79 -10.00
CA PHE A 111 -9.84 7.64 -9.98
C PHE A 111 -11.09 7.86 -9.10
N TYR A 112 -10.90 8.39 -7.89
CA TYR A 112 -11.99 8.61 -6.92
C TYR A 112 -12.45 10.07 -6.81
N GLY A 113 -11.71 11.02 -7.37
CA GLY A 113 -11.98 12.46 -7.23
C GLY A 113 -11.57 13.02 -5.86
N ILE A 114 -10.77 12.29 -5.07
CA ILE A 114 -10.35 12.68 -3.72
C ILE A 114 -8.93 13.25 -3.79
N ASP A 115 -8.77 14.50 -3.43
CA ASP A 115 -7.46 15.18 -3.38
C ASP A 115 -6.90 15.15 -1.96
N LEU A 116 -5.80 14.40 -1.76
CA LEU A 116 -5.12 14.22 -0.48
C LEU A 116 -3.84 15.04 -0.34
N ARG A 117 -3.56 16.00 -1.22
CA ARG A 117 -2.31 16.78 -1.21
C ARG A 117 -2.10 17.56 0.09
N GLU A 118 -3.16 18.15 0.62
CA GLU A 118 -3.09 18.96 1.84
C GLU A 118 -2.96 18.09 3.10
N ASP A 119 -3.27 16.80 2.98
CA ASP A 119 -3.22 15.83 4.06
C ASP A 119 -1.84 15.13 4.14
N LEU A 120 -1.00 15.25 3.10
CA LEU A 120 0.35 14.67 3.08
C LEU A 120 1.22 15.36 4.13
N TYR A 121 1.50 14.63 5.20
CA TYR A 121 2.37 15.09 6.29
C TYR A 121 3.84 14.75 6.06
N CYS A 122 4.12 13.57 5.51
CA CYS A 122 5.47 13.08 5.27
C CYS A 122 5.50 12.16 4.04
N ASP A 123 6.41 12.42 3.12
CA ASP A 123 6.82 11.47 2.07
C ASP A 123 8.18 10.90 2.47
N THR A 124 8.22 9.58 2.74
CA THR A 124 9.43 8.91 3.25
C THR A 124 10.55 8.83 2.22
N MET A 125 10.24 8.87 0.92
CA MET A 125 11.24 8.95 -0.14
C MET A 125 11.92 10.33 -0.14
N LEU A 126 11.14 11.41 -0.03
CA LEU A 126 11.68 12.77 0.05
C LEU A 126 12.41 13.01 1.39
N LEU A 127 11.88 12.45 2.48
CA LEU A 127 12.53 12.49 3.79
C LEU A 127 13.92 11.84 3.75
N ARG A 128 14.01 10.65 3.14
CA ARG A 128 15.29 9.97 2.92
C ARG A 128 16.24 10.82 2.08
N HIS A 129 15.76 11.40 0.99
CA HIS A 129 16.57 12.25 0.12
C HIS A 129 17.10 13.51 0.84
N THR A 130 16.33 14.06 1.77
CA THR A 130 16.76 15.21 2.59
C THR A 130 17.89 14.86 3.54
N LEU A 131 17.90 13.63 4.08
CA LEU A 131 18.92 13.17 5.03
C LEU A 131 20.17 12.63 4.35
N LYS A 132 20.06 12.11 3.14
CA LYS A 132 21.17 11.53 2.40
C LYS A 132 20.93 11.68 0.91
N GLU A 133 21.79 12.43 0.24
CA GLU A 133 21.69 12.72 -1.19
C GLU A 133 21.93 11.48 -2.06
N ASP A 134 22.80 10.58 -1.60
CA ASP A 134 23.18 9.35 -2.29
C ASP A 134 22.39 8.15 -1.77
N GLY A 135 22.16 7.18 -2.62
CA GLY A 135 21.73 5.86 -2.26
C GLY A 135 20.35 5.48 -2.77
N PRO A 136 19.87 4.32 -2.38
CA PRO A 136 18.56 3.86 -2.79
C PRO A 136 17.47 4.72 -2.14
N PHE A 137 16.42 4.97 -2.92
CA PHE A 137 15.23 5.71 -2.46
C PHE A 137 13.98 4.83 -2.47
N GLY A 138 14.08 3.58 -2.93
CA GLY A 138 12.99 2.61 -2.85
C GLY A 138 12.70 2.18 -1.42
N LEU A 139 11.43 1.98 -1.06
CA LEU A 139 11.00 1.65 0.30
C LEU A 139 11.73 0.41 0.86
N LYS A 140 11.79 -0.66 0.08
CA LYS A 140 12.46 -1.91 0.49
C LYS A 140 13.98 -1.72 0.66
N ASP A 141 14.60 -0.96 -0.21
CA ASP A 141 16.03 -0.70 -0.13
C ASP A 141 16.39 0.14 1.10
N ILE A 142 15.58 1.16 1.41
CA ILE A 142 15.71 1.95 2.65
C ILE A 142 15.54 1.04 3.87
N ALA A 143 14.58 0.14 3.85
CA ALA A 143 14.34 -0.79 4.94
C ALA A 143 15.51 -1.76 5.15
N ILE A 144 16.13 -2.24 4.07
CA ILE A 144 17.32 -3.09 4.14
C ILE A 144 18.51 -2.32 4.75
N GLU A 145 18.72 -1.08 4.31
CA GLU A 145 19.77 -0.22 4.88
C GLU A 145 19.56 0.01 6.39
N LEU A 146 18.30 0.17 6.82
CA LEU A 146 17.94 0.48 8.21
C LEU A 146 17.51 -0.76 9.03
N GLN A 147 17.69 -1.98 8.53
CA GLN A 147 17.09 -3.16 9.17
C GLN A 147 17.49 -3.36 10.62
N ALA A 148 18.73 -3.01 11.00
CA ALA A 148 19.20 -3.10 12.36
C ALA A 148 18.50 -2.10 13.29
N GLU A 149 18.35 -0.86 12.85
CA GLU A 149 17.72 0.24 13.57
C GLU A 149 16.21 0.04 13.69
N LEU A 150 15.59 -0.52 12.64
CA LEU A 150 14.16 -0.83 12.62
C LEU A 150 13.81 -2.12 13.37
N GLY A 151 14.82 -2.93 13.74
CA GLY A 151 14.63 -4.19 14.43
C GLY A 151 13.88 -5.25 13.58
N ILE A 152 14.11 -5.23 12.26
CA ILE A 152 13.47 -6.13 11.28
C ILE A 152 14.54 -6.86 10.46
N ASN A 153 14.14 -7.95 9.79
CA ASN A 153 14.99 -8.65 8.84
C ASN A 153 14.54 -8.33 7.40
N ALA A 154 14.66 -7.05 7.04
CA ALA A 154 14.11 -6.49 5.80
C ALA A 154 14.68 -7.18 4.55
N GLU A 155 15.96 -7.52 4.52
CA GLU A 155 16.59 -8.17 3.37
C GLU A 155 16.00 -9.56 3.12
N LYS A 156 15.86 -10.38 4.16
CA LYS A 156 15.26 -11.71 4.05
C LYS A 156 13.79 -11.61 3.64
N GLU A 157 13.02 -10.76 4.32
CA GLU A 157 11.59 -10.58 4.06
C GLU A 157 11.35 -10.07 2.64
N ALA A 158 12.10 -9.07 2.16
CA ALA A 158 11.97 -8.54 0.81
C ALA A 158 12.33 -9.58 -0.26
N ASN A 159 13.36 -10.39 -0.04
CA ASN A 159 13.76 -11.43 -0.98
C ASN A 159 12.71 -12.55 -1.09
N GLU A 160 12.23 -13.06 0.05
CA GLU A 160 11.19 -14.09 0.09
C GLU A 160 9.89 -13.59 -0.56
N GLU A 161 9.45 -12.39 -0.22
CA GLU A 161 8.26 -11.75 -0.76
C GLU A 161 8.36 -11.53 -2.27
N GLN A 162 9.51 -11.05 -2.77
CA GLN A 162 9.72 -10.83 -4.20
C GLN A 162 9.69 -12.14 -4.99
N ILE A 163 10.28 -13.21 -4.46
CA ILE A 163 10.26 -14.53 -5.10
C ILE A 163 8.82 -15.03 -5.19
N LEU A 164 8.11 -15.07 -4.06
CA LEU A 164 6.72 -15.53 -3.99
C LEU A 164 5.80 -14.74 -4.93
N MET A 165 5.94 -13.41 -4.94
CA MET A 165 5.15 -12.54 -5.80
C MET A 165 5.41 -12.83 -7.29
N LYS A 166 6.68 -12.92 -7.71
CA LYS A 166 7.03 -13.21 -9.10
C LYS A 166 6.55 -14.58 -9.57
N GLU A 167 6.67 -15.59 -8.73
CA GLU A 167 6.20 -16.95 -9.03
C GLU A 167 4.67 -16.97 -9.17
N ASN A 168 3.98 -16.30 -8.27
CA ASN A 168 2.52 -16.24 -8.27
C ASN A 168 1.98 -15.49 -9.50
N ILE A 169 2.54 -14.32 -9.83
CA ILE A 169 2.19 -13.56 -11.03
C ILE A 169 2.37 -14.40 -12.30
N LYS A 170 3.53 -15.10 -12.44
CA LYS A 170 3.79 -15.98 -13.58
C LYS A 170 2.81 -17.13 -13.66
N LYS A 171 2.47 -17.76 -12.54
CA LYS A 171 1.48 -18.84 -12.45
C LYS A 171 0.12 -18.37 -12.97
N ASN A 172 -0.24 -17.13 -12.72
CA ASN A 172 -1.49 -16.50 -13.17
C ASN A 172 -1.38 -15.88 -14.59
N GLY A 173 -0.35 -16.23 -15.35
CA GLY A 173 -0.15 -15.77 -16.74
C GLY A 173 0.31 -14.31 -16.86
N GLY A 174 0.93 -13.76 -15.81
CA GLY A 174 1.42 -12.39 -15.76
C GLY A 174 2.89 -12.24 -16.12
N SER A 175 3.26 -11.02 -16.53
CA SER A 175 4.64 -10.59 -16.74
C SER A 175 5.25 -10.06 -15.45
N VAL A 176 6.55 -10.35 -15.25
CA VAL A 176 7.38 -9.85 -14.15
C VAL A 176 8.62 -9.12 -14.66
N SER A 177 8.60 -8.64 -15.90
CA SER A 177 9.70 -7.84 -16.45
C SER A 177 9.73 -6.45 -15.81
N LYS A 178 10.90 -5.80 -15.88
CA LYS A 178 11.07 -4.45 -15.34
C LYS A 178 10.17 -3.42 -16.05
N GLU A 179 9.92 -3.63 -17.35
CA GLU A 179 9.10 -2.75 -18.20
C GLU A 179 7.60 -3.03 -18.03
N ASN A 180 7.24 -4.26 -17.64
CA ASN A 180 5.86 -4.69 -17.47
C ASN A 180 5.73 -5.63 -16.28
N TYR A 181 5.50 -5.07 -15.10
CA TYR A 181 5.30 -5.81 -13.87
C TYR A 181 3.81 -5.83 -13.52
N GLU A 182 3.14 -6.94 -13.84
CA GLU A 182 1.70 -7.08 -13.72
C GLU A 182 1.29 -7.57 -12.32
N ILE A 183 1.60 -6.76 -11.28
CA ILE A 183 1.31 -7.08 -9.89
C ILE A 183 -0.17 -7.38 -9.64
N PHE A 184 -1.06 -6.80 -10.42
CA PHE A 184 -2.50 -6.99 -10.32
C PHE A 184 -2.96 -8.42 -10.64
N LYS A 185 -2.08 -9.26 -11.20
CA LYS A 185 -2.32 -10.68 -11.44
C LYS A 185 -1.93 -11.58 -10.26
N ALA A 186 -1.39 -11.00 -9.19
CA ALA A 186 -1.11 -11.75 -7.97
C ALA A 186 -2.42 -12.17 -7.27
N ASP A 187 -2.35 -13.28 -6.55
CA ASP A 187 -3.44 -13.70 -5.68
C ASP A 187 -3.72 -12.62 -4.62
N MET A 188 -5.00 -12.34 -4.38
CA MET A 188 -5.45 -11.30 -3.46
C MET A 188 -4.81 -11.41 -2.07
N GLN A 189 -4.65 -12.63 -1.54
CA GLN A 189 -4.05 -12.84 -0.23
C GLN A 189 -2.58 -12.43 -0.22
N LEU A 190 -1.82 -12.80 -1.24
CA LEU A 190 -0.41 -12.46 -1.35
C LEU A 190 -0.23 -10.95 -1.57
N LEU A 191 -0.98 -10.38 -2.50
CA LEU A 191 -0.96 -8.93 -2.77
C LEU A 191 -1.36 -8.13 -1.54
N GLY A 192 -2.39 -8.57 -0.81
CA GLY A 192 -2.87 -7.88 0.38
C GLY A 192 -1.87 -7.90 1.54
N GLN A 193 -1.16 -9.01 1.74
CA GLN A 193 -0.08 -9.09 2.73
C GLN A 193 1.07 -8.16 2.35
N TYR A 194 1.46 -8.17 1.08
CA TYR A 194 2.48 -7.28 0.54
C TYR A 194 2.12 -5.80 0.76
N ALA A 195 0.94 -5.36 0.34
CA ALA A 195 0.51 -3.97 0.44
C ALA A 195 0.36 -3.49 1.90
N ALA A 196 -0.17 -4.35 2.79
CA ALA A 196 -0.27 -4.03 4.21
C ALA A 196 1.12 -3.92 4.88
N ALA A 197 2.08 -4.77 4.46
CA ALA A 197 3.45 -4.70 4.94
C ALA A 197 4.15 -3.40 4.49
N ASP A 198 3.88 -2.92 3.27
CA ASP A 198 4.49 -1.69 2.74
C ASP A 198 4.01 -0.45 3.51
N THR A 199 2.75 -0.37 3.92
CA THR A 199 2.27 0.73 4.77
C THR A 199 2.81 0.67 6.20
N ASP A 200 2.96 -0.51 6.82
CA ASP A 200 3.67 -0.65 8.10
C ASP A 200 5.14 -0.22 7.97
N LEU A 201 5.80 -0.63 6.90
CA LEU A 201 7.18 -0.27 6.63
C LEU A 201 7.36 1.24 6.40
N THR A 202 6.45 1.86 5.65
CA THR A 202 6.41 3.32 5.44
C THR A 202 6.29 4.06 6.77
N LEU A 203 5.43 3.60 7.67
CA LEU A 203 5.27 4.18 9.01
C LEU A 203 6.54 4.01 9.86
N ARG A 204 7.21 2.85 9.78
CA ARG A 204 8.50 2.60 10.48
C ARG A 204 9.59 3.53 10.01
N VAL A 205 9.77 3.67 8.70
CA VAL A 205 10.77 4.55 8.09
C VAL A 205 10.55 6.00 8.53
N MET A 206 9.30 6.48 8.50
CA MET A 206 8.97 7.81 9.01
C MET A 206 9.30 7.95 10.50
N THR A 207 8.92 6.98 11.31
CA THR A 207 9.14 7.01 12.77
C THR A 207 10.64 7.04 13.11
N HIS A 208 11.48 6.37 12.29
CA HIS A 208 12.93 6.39 12.46
C HIS A 208 13.54 7.73 12.03
N TYR A 209 13.20 8.23 10.84
CA TYR A 209 13.85 9.41 10.28
C TYR A 209 13.35 10.75 10.85
N LEU A 210 12.07 10.87 11.18
CA LEU A 210 11.51 12.15 11.61
C LEU A 210 12.19 12.77 12.85
N PRO A 211 12.63 12.01 13.88
CA PRO A 211 13.37 12.55 15.01
C PRO A 211 14.75 13.11 14.64
N ILE A 212 15.36 12.60 13.56
CA ILE A 212 16.72 13.00 13.12
C ILE A 212 16.72 14.42 12.51
N LEU A 213 15.57 14.86 11.98
CA LEU A 213 15.39 16.19 11.39
C LEU A 213 15.07 17.30 12.41
N LYS A 214 14.86 16.95 13.66
CA LYS A 214 14.62 17.91 14.76
C LYS A 214 15.91 18.27 15.47
#